data_77dab268030c9c364d2ead3ad716b013
#
_entry.id   77dab268030c9c364d2ead3ad716b013
#
_cell.length_a   1.000
_cell.length_b   1.000
_cell.length_c   1.000
_cell.angle_alpha   90.00
_cell.angle_beta   90.00
_cell.angle_gamma   90.00
#
_symmetry.space_group_name_H-M   'P 1'
#
loop_
_entity.id
_entity.type
_entity.pdbx_description
1 polymer ?
#
loop_
_entity_poly.entity_id
_entity_poly.type
_entity_poly.pdbx_seq_one_letter_code
_entity_poly.pdbx_strand_id
1 'polypeptide(L)'
;AAIEVAKAEKSYVIKMDPDIEVEGNEMLIDRLKAYGFKHSGLVDGMSKDNIQPRQTMVTDITKPDKELIQSFESQNRTLVRRSFKRGTKVERAGREDMGIFKSLMDETGKRDGFLTRDTTYFLSMYDALNPTGNMELFLVKLEPGELMGTLTEEKAKLDKQKAKLVKRSEKKDVSGAMRDVDNQLTAMEKRIEELREILETHPEGIYLSGALLALSGEKAYYLYGASSDNY
;
A
#
# COMPACT_ATOMS: atom_id res chain seq x y z
N ALA A 1 -20.20 -24.26 16.70
CA ALA A 1 -18.77 -24.02 16.34
C ALA A 1 -18.19 -22.86 17.16
N ALA A 2 -18.53 -21.56 16.92
CA ALA A 2 -17.89 -20.39 17.59
C ALA A 2 -17.94 -20.48 19.12
N ILE A 3 -19.09 -20.85 19.69
CA ILE A 3 -19.26 -21.00 21.16
C ILE A 3 -18.38 -22.13 21.70
N GLU A 4 -18.21 -23.22 20.99
CA GLU A 4 -17.36 -24.35 21.40
C GLU A 4 -15.89 -23.95 21.40
N VAL A 5 -15.44 -23.25 20.36
CA VAL A 5 -14.09 -22.67 20.31
C VAL A 5 -13.86 -21.70 21.46
N ALA A 6 -14.78 -20.77 21.70
CA ALA A 6 -14.67 -19.83 22.80
C ALA A 6 -14.59 -20.52 24.17
N LYS A 7 -15.34 -21.60 24.39
CA LYS A 7 -15.24 -22.42 25.61
C LYS A 7 -13.88 -23.10 25.73
N ALA A 8 -13.38 -23.69 24.65
CA ALA A 8 -12.06 -24.32 24.63
C ALA A 8 -10.94 -23.30 24.95
N GLU A 9 -11.04 -22.11 24.40
CA GLU A 9 -10.11 -21.00 24.65
C GLU A 9 -10.37 -20.24 25.95
N LYS A 10 -11.35 -20.67 26.78
CA LYS A 10 -11.74 -20.03 28.05
C LYS A 10 -12.11 -18.55 27.87
N SER A 11 -12.65 -18.19 26.73
CA SER A 11 -13.09 -16.84 26.44
C SER A 11 -14.37 -16.49 27.23
N TYR A 12 -14.43 -15.29 27.79
CA TYR A 12 -15.60 -14.83 28.51
C TYR A 12 -16.62 -14.08 27.66
N VAL A 13 -16.22 -13.69 26.44
CA VAL A 13 -17.09 -12.99 25.48
C VAL A 13 -16.72 -13.37 24.04
N ILE A 14 -17.72 -13.46 23.19
CA ILE A 14 -17.57 -13.53 21.73
C ILE A 14 -18.16 -12.24 21.15
N LYS A 15 -17.35 -11.46 20.45
CA LYS A 15 -17.81 -10.32 19.66
C LYS A 15 -17.77 -10.72 18.18
N MET A 16 -18.83 -10.39 17.44
CA MET A 16 -18.91 -10.61 16.00
C MET A 16 -19.40 -9.33 15.33
N ASP A 17 -18.77 -9.00 14.23
CA ASP A 17 -19.14 -7.88 13.37
C ASP A 17 -19.05 -8.38 11.92
N PRO A 18 -20.11 -9.05 11.43
CA PRO A 18 -20.08 -9.67 10.11
C PRO A 18 -20.16 -8.61 9.02
N ASP A 19 -19.38 -8.82 7.94
CA ASP A 19 -19.44 -8.01 6.72
C ASP A 19 -20.68 -8.38 5.89
N ILE A 20 -21.83 -7.91 6.36
CA ILE A 20 -23.15 -8.16 5.75
C ILE A 20 -23.90 -6.85 5.64
N GLU A 21 -24.45 -6.58 4.47
CA GLU A 21 -25.32 -5.42 4.27
C GLU A 21 -26.54 -5.50 5.17
N VAL A 22 -26.94 -4.37 5.76
CA VAL A 22 -28.13 -4.33 6.64
C VAL A 22 -29.40 -4.49 5.83
N GLU A 23 -29.46 -3.82 4.67
CA GLU A 23 -30.60 -3.90 3.76
C GLU A 23 -30.76 -5.33 3.21
N GLY A 24 -31.96 -5.87 3.36
CA GLY A 24 -32.28 -7.24 2.94
C GLY A 24 -31.83 -8.35 3.91
N ASN A 25 -31.15 -7.99 5.02
CA ASN A 25 -30.66 -8.94 6.04
C ASN A 25 -31.18 -8.64 7.46
N GLU A 26 -32.29 -7.93 7.60
CA GLU A 26 -32.86 -7.52 8.89
C GLU A 26 -33.17 -8.71 9.80
N MET A 27 -33.57 -9.84 9.22
CA MET A 27 -33.84 -11.08 9.96
C MET A 27 -32.58 -11.71 10.60
N LEU A 28 -31.39 -11.34 10.15
CA LEU A 28 -30.13 -11.89 10.68
C LEU A 28 -29.96 -11.54 12.16
N ILE A 29 -30.32 -10.32 12.55
CA ILE A 29 -30.23 -9.86 13.93
C ILE A 29 -31.11 -10.73 14.84
N ASP A 30 -32.33 -11.02 14.42
CA ASP A 30 -33.25 -11.85 15.22
C ASP A 30 -32.83 -13.33 15.24
N ARG A 31 -32.24 -13.84 14.17
CA ARG A 31 -31.64 -15.18 14.14
C ARG A 31 -30.45 -15.25 15.10
N LEU A 32 -29.57 -14.27 15.12
CA LEU A 32 -28.44 -14.24 16.06
C LEU A 32 -28.90 -14.13 17.51
N LYS A 33 -29.93 -13.31 17.79
CA LYS A 33 -30.56 -13.24 19.12
C LYS A 33 -31.09 -14.61 19.56
N ALA A 34 -31.70 -15.39 18.68
CA ALA A 34 -32.19 -16.74 18.99
C ALA A 34 -31.05 -17.71 19.40
N TYR A 35 -29.80 -17.44 18.97
CA TYR A 35 -28.60 -18.14 19.41
C TYR A 35 -27.95 -17.53 20.67
N GLY A 36 -28.56 -16.55 21.31
CA GLY A 36 -28.07 -15.96 22.53
C GLY A 36 -27.16 -14.76 22.37
N PHE A 37 -26.97 -14.25 21.14
CA PHE A 37 -26.21 -13.02 20.94
C PHE A 37 -27.03 -11.77 21.29
N LYS A 38 -26.35 -10.77 21.82
CA LYS A 38 -26.93 -9.44 22.08
C LYS A 38 -26.49 -8.50 20.97
N HIS A 39 -27.44 -7.83 20.34
CA HIS A 39 -27.15 -6.79 19.36
C HIS A 39 -26.84 -5.48 20.08
N SER A 40 -25.66 -4.92 19.85
CA SER A 40 -25.17 -3.68 20.50
C SER A 40 -25.74 -2.40 19.88
N GLY A 41 -26.51 -2.53 18.81
CA GLY A 41 -26.98 -1.40 18.00
C GLY A 41 -26.04 -1.11 16.81
N LEU A 42 -26.51 -0.26 15.93
CA LEU A 42 -25.70 0.27 14.83
C LEU A 42 -25.06 1.56 15.33
N VAL A 43 -23.73 1.59 15.35
CA VAL A 43 -22.97 2.77 15.80
C VAL A 43 -22.43 3.49 14.55
N ASP A 44 -22.66 4.80 14.47
CA ASP A 44 -22.13 5.62 13.38
C ASP A 44 -20.66 6.00 13.64
N GLY A 45 -19.86 5.94 12.56
CA GLY A 45 -18.46 6.31 12.60
C GLY A 45 -17.52 5.25 13.17
N MET A 46 -16.28 5.67 13.44
CA MET A 46 -15.25 4.85 14.08
C MET A 46 -15.39 4.97 15.59
N SER A 47 -16.11 4.05 16.20
CA SER A 47 -16.21 3.93 17.67
C SER A 47 -15.11 3.00 18.19
N LYS A 48 -14.59 3.30 19.38
CA LYS A 48 -13.66 2.41 20.10
C LYS A 48 -14.27 1.04 20.44
N ASP A 49 -15.59 0.93 20.40
CA ASP A 49 -16.34 -0.28 20.73
C ASP A 49 -16.63 -1.15 19.51
N ASN A 50 -16.42 -0.65 18.30
CA ASN A 50 -16.64 -1.39 17.05
C ASN A 50 -15.41 -2.23 16.71
N ILE A 51 -15.64 -3.44 16.20
CA ILE A 51 -14.56 -4.31 15.67
C ILE A 51 -14.17 -3.85 14.26
N GLN A 52 -15.16 -3.46 13.46
CA GLN A 52 -15.01 -3.01 12.09
C GLN A 52 -15.72 -1.66 11.87
N PRO A 53 -15.27 -0.83 10.91
CA PRO A 53 -16.01 0.36 10.54
C PRO A 53 -17.35 -0.02 9.89
N ARG A 54 -18.41 0.72 10.23
CA ARG A 54 -19.76 0.49 9.68
C ARG A 54 -19.84 0.63 8.16
N GLN A 55 -19.03 1.52 7.63
CA GLN A 55 -18.96 1.77 6.19
C GLN A 55 -17.56 1.49 5.70
N THR A 56 -17.45 0.74 4.63
CA THR A 56 -16.19 0.40 3.98
C THR A 56 -16.20 0.87 2.53
N MET A 57 -15.02 1.21 2.01
CA MET A 57 -14.85 1.49 0.59
C MET A 57 -14.58 0.17 -0.13
N VAL A 58 -15.36 -0.12 -1.14
CA VAL A 58 -15.20 -1.31 -1.99
C VAL A 58 -14.73 -0.88 -3.37
N THR A 59 -13.68 -1.55 -3.86
CA THR A 59 -13.18 -1.37 -5.22
C THR A 59 -13.40 -2.66 -6.00
N ASP A 60 -14.11 -2.57 -7.12
CA ASP A 60 -14.28 -3.69 -8.04
C ASP A 60 -12.98 -3.90 -8.83
N ILE A 61 -12.21 -4.94 -8.44
CA ILE A 61 -10.93 -5.31 -9.05
C ILE A 61 -11.06 -6.39 -10.13
N THR A 62 -12.29 -6.74 -10.55
CA THR A 62 -12.52 -7.69 -11.66
C THR A 62 -12.30 -7.04 -13.03
N LYS A 63 -12.23 -5.71 -13.07
CA LYS A 63 -11.99 -4.93 -14.28
C LYS A 63 -10.54 -5.06 -14.75
N PRO A 64 -10.28 -4.95 -16.05
CA PRO A 64 -8.94 -4.82 -16.58
C PRO A 64 -8.20 -3.64 -15.95
N ASP A 65 -6.89 -3.76 -15.71
CA ASP A 65 -6.05 -2.75 -15.03
C ASP A 65 -6.25 -1.32 -15.56
N LYS A 66 -6.37 -1.19 -16.88
CA LYS A 66 -6.57 0.12 -17.52
C LYS A 66 -7.88 0.76 -17.11
N GLU A 67 -8.95 0.00 -17.04
CA GLU A 67 -10.28 0.47 -16.64
C GLU A 67 -10.31 0.73 -15.13
N LEU A 68 -9.71 -0.16 -14.35
CA LEU A 68 -9.57 0.00 -12.91
C LEU A 68 -8.85 1.30 -12.58
N ILE A 69 -7.70 1.58 -13.18
CA ILE A 69 -6.97 2.83 -12.97
C ILE A 69 -7.79 4.04 -13.44
N GLN A 70 -8.56 3.92 -14.52
CA GLN A 70 -9.43 5.01 -14.98
C GLN A 70 -10.59 5.30 -14.01
N SER A 71 -11.06 4.33 -13.24
CA SER A 71 -12.12 4.51 -12.25
C SER A 71 -11.67 5.34 -11.04
N PHE A 72 -10.37 5.45 -10.78
CA PHE A 72 -9.85 6.25 -9.68
C PHE A 72 -9.98 7.75 -9.96
N GLU A 73 -10.06 8.55 -8.91
CA GLU A 73 -9.97 10.00 -9.01
C GLU A 73 -8.66 10.45 -9.68
N SER A 74 -8.68 11.58 -10.36
CA SER A 74 -7.55 12.12 -11.13
C SER A 74 -6.26 12.22 -10.31
N GLN A 75 -6.38 12.63 -9.05
CA GLN A 75 -5.25 12.75 -8.14
C GLN A 75 -4.62 11.38 -7.86
N ASN A 76 -5.43 10.37 -7.55
CA ASN A 76 -4.96 9.01 -7.27
C ASN A 76 -4.32 8.36 -8.49
N ARG A 77 -4.91 8.55 -9.70
CA ARG A 77 -4.27 8.10 -10.95
C ARG A 77 -2.89 8.70 -11.16
N THR A 78 -2.74 9.98 -10.82
CA THR A 78 -1.47 10.69 -10.93
C THR A 78 -0.45 10.13 -9.93
N LEU A 79 -0.86 9.89 -8.68
CA LEU A 79 0.01 9.30 -7.65
C LEU A 79 0.50 7.91 -8.06
N VAL A 80 -0.39 7.03 -8.51
CA VAL A 80 -0.04 5.69 -8.99
C VAL A 80 0.99 5.76 -10.13
N ARG A 81 0.76 6.61 -11.14
CA ARG A 81 1.70 6.76 -12.26
C ARG A 81 3.05 7.33 -11.82
N ARG A 82 3.04 8.22 -10.84
CA ARG A 82 4.28 8.80 -10.29
C ARG A 82 5.08 7.79 -9.49
N SER A 83 4.45 6.91 -8.72
CA SER A 83 5.16 5.88 -7.97
C SER A 83 5.96 4.96 -8.91
N PHE A 84 5.33 4.43 -9.96
CA PHE A 84 6.03 3.63 -10.96
C PHE A 84 7.20 4.38 -11.63
N LYS A 85 7.00 5.64 -11.99
CA LYS A 85 8.07 6.46 -12.58
C LYS A 85 9.22 6.75 -11.61
N ARG A 86 8.98 6.64 -10.32
CA ARG A 86 10.00 6.83 -9.28
C ARG A 86 10.77 5.55 -8.95
N GLY A 87 10.55 4.47 -9.69
CA GLY A 87 11.28 3.22 -9.58
C GLY A 87 10.80 2.33 -8.42
N THR A 88 9.57 2.55 -7.93
CA THR A 88 9.00 1.62 -6.96
C THR A 88 8.47 0.37 -7.64
N LYS A 89 8.72 -0.78 -7.02
CA LYS A 89 8.19 -2.08 -7.42
C LYS A 89 7.33 -2.64 -6.31
N VAL A 90 6.25 -3.34 -6.70
CA VAL A 90 5.41 -4.09 -5.78
C VAL A 90 5.81 -5.56 -5.87
N GLU A 91 6.15 -6.15 -4.75
CA GLU A 91 6.54 -7.55 -4.63
C GLU A 91 5.51 -8.30 -3.80
N ARG A 92 5.15 -9.51 -4.24
CA ARG A 92 4.43 -10.45 -3.39
C ARG A 92 5.46 -11.08 -2.48
N ALA A 93 5.31 -10.85 -1.18
CA ALA A 93 6.26 -11.24 -0.16
C ALA A 93 5.79 -12.47 0.62
N GLY A 94 6.73 -13.13 1.28
CA GLY A 94 6.50 -14.36 2.03
C GLY A 94 6.51 -14.19 3.54
N ARG A 95 6.46 -15.33 4.21
CA ARG A 95 6.56 -15.43 5.67
C ARG A 95 7.86 -14.84 6.22
N GLU A 96 8.94 -15.04 5.49
CA GLU A 96 10.29 -14.58 5.79
C GLU A 96 10.41 -13.06 5.83
N ASP A 97 9.57 -12.37 5.04
CA ASP A 97 9.56 -10.91 4.93
C ASP A 97 8.69 -10.23 5.99
N MET A 98 8.03 -11.01 6.85
CA MET A 98 7.13 -10.47 7.89
C MET A 98 7.85 -9.52 8.86
N GLY A 99 9.16 -9.73 9.07
CA GLY A 99 9.99 -8.82 9.85
C GLY A 99 10.10 -7.43 9.23
N ILE A 100 10.19 -7.35 7.90
CA ILE A 100 10.22 -6.09 7.14
C ILE A 100 8.87 -5.37 7.28
N PHE A 101 7.78 -6.09 7.07
CA PHE A 101 6.43 -5.55 7.25
C PHE A 101 6.21 -5.02 8.67
N LYS A 102 6.67 -5.79 9.69
CA LYS A 102 6.56 -5.37 11.08
C LYS A 102 7.36 -4.09 11.39
N SER A 103 8.54 -3.94 10.82
CA SER A 103 9.34 -2.71 10.97
C SER A 103 8.59 -1.50 10.40
N LEU A 104 8.01 -1.62 9.21
CA LEU A 104 7.18 -0.57 8.61
C LEU A 104 5.92 -0.28 9.46
N MET A 105 5.30 -1.31 10.04
CA MET A 105 4.18 -1.14 10.97
C MET A 105 4.58 -0.35 12.21
N ASP A 106 5.78 -0.57 12.75
CA ASP A 106 6.26 0.16 13.94
C ASP A 106 6.52 1.63 13.62
N GLU A 107 7.09 1.94 12.46
CA GLU A 107 7.24 3.32 11.98
C GLU A 107 5.86 3.99 11.87
N THR A 108 4.91 3.32 11.21
CA THR A 108 3.53 3.79 11.06
C THR A 108 2.86 4.02 12.41
N GLY A 109 2.95 3.05 13.33
CA GLY A 109 2.36 3.16 14.67
C GLY A 109 2.97 4.30 15.49
N LYS A 110 4.29 4.51 15.39
CA LYS A 110 4.99 5.63 16.04
C LYS A 110 4.54 6.98 15.48
N ARG A 111 4.43 7.10 14.16
CA ARG A 111 3.96 8.30 13.46
C ARG A 111 2.52 8.65 13.83
N ASP A 112 1.64 7.66 13.76
CA ASP A 112 0.18 7.87 13.87
C ASP A 112 -0.34 7.68 15.30
N GLY A 113 0.56 7.36 16.26
CA GLY A 113 0.25 7.33 17.69
C GLY A 113 -0.57 6.12 18.16
N PHE A 114 -0.43 4.95 17.52
CA PHE A 114 -1.11 3.72 17.95
C PHE A 114 -0.15 2.57 18.23
N LEU A 115 -0.61 1.63 19.07
CA LEU A 115 0.15 0.42 19.38
C LEU A 115 -0.01 -0.61 18.27
N THR A 116 1.11 -1.08 17.76
CA THR A 116 1.15 -2.16 16.77
C THR A 116 1.11 -3.53 17.42
N ARG A 117 0.67 -4.55 16.68
CA ARG A 117 0.78 -5.94 17.08
C ARG A 117 2.24 -6.39 16.98
N ASP A 118 2.61 -7.40 17.75
CA ASP A 118 3.94 -7.99 17.68
C ASP A 118 4.14 -8.87 16.44
N THR A 119 5.39 -9.26 16.18
CA THR A 119 5.74 -10.12 15.05
C THR A 119 5.06 -11.49 15.15
N THR A 120 4.92 -12.03 16.36
CA THR A 120 4.29 -13.34 16.59
C THR A 120 2.83 -13.34 16.16
N TYR A 121 2.11 -12.25 16.41
CA TYR A 121 0.74 -12.09 15.96
C TYR A 121 0.63 -12.15 14.43
N PHE A 122 1.46 -11.38 13.71
CA PHE A 122 1.43 -11.36 12.24
C PHE A 122 1.84 -12.71 11.66
N LEU A 123 2.86 -13.36 12.21
CA LEU A 123 3.28 -14.70 11.79
C LEU A 123 2.18 -15.73 12.04
N SER A 124 1.56 -15.74 13.21
CA SER A 124 0.48 -16.69 13.53
C SER A 124 -0.72 -16.52 12.61
N MET A 125 -1.08 -15.28 12.28
CA MET A 125 -2.16 -14.98 11.34
C MET A 125 -1.80 -15.44 9.93
N TYR A 126 -0.58 -15.17 9.49
CA TYR A 126 -0.08 -15.59 8.18
C TYR A 126 -0.05 -17.12 8.07
N ASP A 127 0.52 -17.80 9.07
CA ASP A 127 0.61 -19.26 9.11
C ASP A 127 -0.76 -19.97 9.13
N ALA A 128 -1.77 -19.30 9.72
CA ALA A 128 -3.12 -19.84 9.74
C ALA A 128 -3.88 -19.67 8.41
N LEU A 129 -3.65 -18.59 7.68
CA LEU A 129 -4.47 -18.21 6.53
C LEU A 129 -3.78 -18.40 5.18
N ASN A 130 -2.46 -18.22 5.09
CA ASN A 130 -1.73 -18.31 3.83
C ASN A 130 -1.74 -19.72 3.21
N PRO A 131 -1.61 -20.83 3.98
CA PRO A 131 -1.65 -22.18 3.40
C PRO A 131 -2.95 -22.52 2.65
N THR A 132 -4.04 -21.82 2.97
CA THR A 132 -5.33 -21.95 2.28
C THR A 132 -5.55 -20.88 1.20
N GLY A 133 -4.53 -20.06 0.91
CA GLY A 133 -4.61 -18.97 -0.05
C GLY A 133 -5.43 -17.78 0.44
N ASN A 134 -5.68 -17.69 1.75
CA ASN A 134 -6.54 -16.65 2.34
C ASN A 134 -5.76 -15.47 2.92
N MET A 135 -4.46 -15.38 2.68
CA MET A 135 -3.64 -14.25 3.09
C MET A 135 -2.50 -13.98 2.11
N GLU A 136 -2.29 -12.71 1.81
CA GLU A 136 -1.24 -12.22 0.94
C GLU A 136 -0.53 -11.03 1.58
N LEU A 137 0.80 -11.04 1.49
CA LEU A 137 1.65 -9.92 1.86
C LEU A 137 2.20 -9.26 0.60
N PHE A 138 2.04 -7.95 0.49
CA PHE A 138 2.67 -7.15 -0.55
C PHE A 138 3.62 -6.14 0.08
N LEU A 139 4.80 -6.02 -0.49
CA LEU A 139 5.77 -4.99 -0.12
C LEU A 139 6.07 -4.10 -1.32
N VAL A 140 6.31 -2.84 -1.06
CA VAL A 140 6.75 -1.86 -2.07
C VAL A 140 8.20 -1.53 -1.81
N LYS A 141 9.04 -1.83 -2.78
CA LYS A 141 10.49 -1.62 -2.73
C LYS A 141 10.93 -0.55 -3.72
N LEU A 142 11.88 0.27 -3.33
CA LEU A 142 12.65 1.14 -4.22
C LEU A 142 14.01 0.49 -4.48
N GLU A 143 14.34 0.32 -5.75
CA GLU A 143 15.65 -0.17 -6.19
C GLU A 143 16.46 0.99 -6.77
N PRO A 144 17.27 1.67 -5.97
CA PRO A 144 17.90 2.92 -6.37
C PRO A 144 18.91 2.73 -7.53
N GLY A 145 19.60 1.59 -7.58
CA GLY A 145 20.58 1.32 -8.63
C GLY A 145 19.97 1.21 -10.02
N GLU A 146 18.85 0.51 -10.16
CA GLU A 146 18.14 0.36 -11.43
C GLU A 146 17.56 1.70 -11.91
N LEU A 147 16.92 2.43 -11.00
CA LEU A 147 16.37 3.75 -11.32
C LEU A 147 17.48 4.74 -11.69
N MET A 148 18.60 4.73 -10.96
CA MET A 148 19.76 5.58 -11.27
C MET A 148 20.34 5.29 -12.66
N GLY A 149 20.43 4.02 -13.04
CA GLY A 149 20.83 3.62 -14.40
C GLY A 149 19.91 4.23 -15.47
N THR A 150 18.60 4.07 -15.30
CA THR A 150 17.60 4.63 -16.22
C THR A 150 17.70 6.16 -16.33
N LEU A 151 17.80 6.86 -15.19
CA LEU A 151 17.91 8.32 -15.18
C LEU A 151 19.23 8.81 -15.80
N THR A 152 20.32 8.07 -15.64
CA THR A 152 21.60 8.39 -16.27
C THR A 152 21.52 8.29 -17.80
N GLU A 153 20.84 7.27 -18.33
CA GLU A 153 20.60 7.15 -19.78
C GLU A 153 19.70 8.27 -20.31
N GLU A 154 18.63 8.61 -19.57
CA GLU A 154 17.74 9.73 -19.94
C GLU A 154 18.48 11.06 -19.91
N LYS A 155 19.32 11.30 -18.89
CA LYS A 155 20.19 12.48 -18.82
C LYS A 155 21.08 12.60 -20.04
N ALA A 156 21.73 11.52 -20.46
CA ALA A 156 22.57 11.52 -21.65
C ALA A 156 21.81 11.88 -22.94
N LYS A 157 20.51 11.52 -23.02
CA LYS A 157 19.64 11.94 -24.15
C LYS A 157 19.34 13.43 -24.09
N LEU A 158 19.05 13.98 -22.91
CA LEU A 158 18.81 15.41 -22.70
C LEU A 158 20.08 16.24 -22.98
N ASP A 159 21.25 15.80 -22.58
CA ASP A 159 22.54 16.45 -22.89
C ASP A 159 22.77 16.53 -24.41
N LYS A 160 22.49 15.47 -25.15
CA LYS A 160 22.52 15.49 -26.63
C LYS A 160 21.49 16.44 -27.20
N GLN A 161 20.30 16.55 -26.62
CA GLN A 161 19.28 17.51 -27.06
C GLN A 161 19.74 18.95 -26.81
N LYS A 162 20.29 19.25 -25.63
CA LYS A 162 20.87 20.53 -25.27
C LYS A 162 21.96 20.96 -26.28
N ALA A 163 22.89 20.05 -26.61
CA ALA A 163 23.95 20.30 -27.58
C ALA A 163 23.39 20.65 -28.96
N LYS A 164 22.29 20.00 -29.40
CA LYS A 164 21.61 20.36 -30.67
C LYS A 164 20.94 21.73 -30.58
N LEU A 165 20.35 22.10 -29.46
CA LEU A 165 19.73 23.42 -29.24
C LEU A 165 20.79 24.52 -29.26
N VAL A 166 21.96 24.31 -28.66
CA VAL A 166 23.08 25.24 -28.71
C VAL A 166 23.49 25.54 -30.16
N LYS A 167 23.65 24.52 -31.01
CA LYS A 167 23.94 24.71 -32.44
C LYS A 167 22.83 25.44 -33.20
N ARG A 168 21.59 25.28 -32.79
CA ARG A 168 20.42 25.95 -33.43
C ARG A 168 20.23 27.39 -32.95
N SER A 169 20.70 27.73 -31.76
CA SER A 169 20.60 29.10 -31.20
C SER A 169 21.33 30.15 -32.06
N GLU A 170 22.34 29.72 -32.86
CA GLU A 170 23.03 30.60 -33.79
C GLU A 170 22.13 31.12 -34.94
N LYS A 171 21.03 30.40 -35.23
CA LYS A 171 20.13 30.71 -36.37
C LYS A 171 18.69 31.04 -35.96
N LYS A 172 18.29 30.70 -34.75
CA LYS A 172 16.90 30.84 -34.27
C LYS A 172 16.88 30.99 -32.80
N ASP A 173 15.95 31.80 -32.27
CA ASP A 173 15.69 31.84 -30.83
C ASP A 173 15.15 30.48 -30.31
N VAL A 174 15.88 29.88 -29.39
CA VAL A 174 15.58 28.61 -28.72
C VAL A 174 15.62 28.76 -27.19
N SER A 175 15.58 29.98 -26.68
CA SER A 175 15.72 30.29 -25.26
C SER A 175 14.71 29.56 -24.36
N GLY A 176 13.44 29.46 -24.79
CA GLY A 176 12.42 28.71 -24.08
C GLY A 176 12.74 27.20 -24.02
N ALA A 177 13.07 26.60 -25.17
CA ALA A 177 13.40 25.17 -25.22
C ALA A 177 14.70 24.85 -24.47
N MET A 178 15.67 25.76 -24.45
CA MET A 178 16.90 25.61 -23.68
C MET A 178 16.61 25.59 -22.20
N ARG A 179 15.82 26.56 -21.70
CA ARG A 179 15.42 26.65 -20.29
C ARG A 179 14.67 25.40 -19.83
N ASP A 180 13.79 24.85 -20.68
CA ASP A 180 13.04 23.64 -20.34
C ASP A 180 13.97 22.43 -20.22
N VAL A 181 14.95 22.28 -21.10
CA VAL A 181 15.95 21.20 -21.02
C VAL A 181 16.85 21.39 -19.79
N ASP A 182 17.27 22.60 -19.49
CA ASP A 182 18.09 22.91 -18.31
C ASP A 182 17.36 22.57 -17.01
N ASN A 183 16.09 22.94 -16.92
CA ASN A 183 15.25 22.60 -15.74
C ASN A 183 15.12 21.08 -15.59
N GLN A 184 14.94 20.33 -16.67
CA GLN A 184 14.86 18.87 -16.64
C GLN A 184 16.19 18.25 -16.21
N LEU A 185 17.31 18.72 -16.72
CA LEU A 185 18.65 18.26 -16.34
C LEU A 185 18.92 18.49 -14.86
N THR A 186 18.65 19.69 -14.35
CA THR A 186 18.84 20.04 -12.95
C THR A 186 17.99 19.14 -12.02
N ALA A 187 16.71 18.93 -12.36
CA ALA A 187 15.84 18.06 -11.58
C ALA A 187 16.34 16.61 -11.60
N MET A 188 16.85 16.14 -12.73
CA MET A 188 17.37 14.78 -12.89
C MET A 188 18.69 14.58 -12.13
N GLU A 189 19.59 15.55 -12.19
CA GLU A 189 20.85 15.53 -11.43
C GLU A 189 20.60 15.45 -9.93
N LYS A 190 19.68 16.28 -9.43
CA LYS A 190 19.28 16.24 -8.02
C LYS A 190 18.75 14.85 -7.66
N ARG A 191 17.89 14.25 -8.50
CA ARG A 191 17.32 12.93 -8.25
C ARG A 191 18.37 11.82 -8.27
N ILE A 192 19.35 11.89 -9.19
CA ILE A 192 20.47 10.92 -9.24
C ILE A 192 21.30 11.03 -7.96
N GLU A 193 21.55 12.22 -7.43
CA GLU A 193 22.31 12.40 -6.20
C GLU A 193 21.56 11.82 -4.98
N GLU A 194 20.25 12.12 -4.85
CA GLU A 194 19.41 11.51 -3.80
C GLU A 194 19.46 9.98 -3.86
N LEU A 195 19.41 9.39 -5.07
CA LEU A 195 19.48 7.93 -5.25
C LEU A 195 20.86 7.36 -4.91
N ARG A 196 21.93 8.13 -5.14
CA ARG A 196 23.29 7.74 -4.76
C ARG A 196 23.43 7.64 -3.25
N GLU A 197 22.94 8.62 -2.50
CA GLU A 197 22.93 8.60 -1.05
C GLU A 197 22.13 7.41 -0.49
N ILE A 198 20.99 7.10 -1.11
CA ILE A 198 20.17 5.93 -0.74
C ILE A 198 20.96 4.64 -1.05
N LEU A 199 21.62 4.54 -2.19
CA LEU A 199 22.37 3.35 -2.59
C LEU A 199 23.57 3.09 -1.67
N GLU A 200 24.23 4.14 -1.18
CA GLU A 200 25.33 4.02 -0.22
C GLU A 200 24.88 3.41 1.11
N THR A 201 23.69 3.76 1.57
CA THR A 201 23.13 3.28 2.83
C THR A 201 22.30 1.99 2.70
N HIS A 202 21.69 1.79 1.53
CA HIS A 202 20.80 0.66 1.23
C HIS A 202 21.11 0.04 -0.14
N PRO A 203 22.23 -0.67 -0.29
CA PRO A 203 22.66 -1.23 -1.59
C PRO A 203 21.66 -2.23 -2.18
N GLU A 204 20.92 -2.95 -1.32
CA GLU A 204 19.89 -3.92 -1.72
C GLU A 204 18.52 -3.27 -2.00
N GLY A 205 18.43 -1.94 -1.91
CA GLY A 205 17.18 -1.20 -2.00
C GLY A 205 16.49 -1.03 -0.65
N ILE A 206 15.35 -0.35 -0.68
CA ILE A 206 14.65 0.05 0.53
C ILE A 206 13.16 -0.25 0.42
N TYR A 207 12.58 -0.80 1.47
CA TYR A 207 11.14 -1.03 1.54
C TYR A 207 10.43 0.22 2.05
N LEU A 208 9.47 0.70 1.26
CA LEU A 208 8.77 1.97 1.50
C LEU A 208 7.40 1.78 2.11
N SER A 209 6.73 0.69 1.77
CA SER A 209 5.40 0.39 2.31
C SER A 209 5.08 -1.09 2.19
N GLY A 210 4.02 -1.50 2.88
CA GLY A 210 3.52 -2.86 2.81
C GLY A 210 2.03 -2.93 3.08
N ALA A 211 1.40 -3.98 2.57
CA ALA A 211 0.00 -4.28 2.80
C ALA A 211 -0.20 -5.76 3.08
N LEU A 212 -0.94 -6.07 4.13
CA LEU A 212 -1.37 -7.42 4.45
C LEU A 212 -2.86 -7.55 4.15
N LEU A 213 -3.18 -8.41 3.19
CA LEU A 213 -4.54 -8.66 2.72
C LEU A 213 -5.05 -10.00 3.22
N ALA A 214 -6.29 -10.04 3.71
CA ALA A 214 -7.01 -11.28 3.91
C ALA A 214 -8.01 -11.49 2.79
N LEU A 215 -8.14 -12.72 2.33
CA LEU A 215 -9.05 -13.11 1.27
C LEU A 215 -10.14 -14.03 1.84
N SER A 216 -11.39 -13.76 1.49
CA SER A 216 -12.53 -14.59 1.90
C SER A 216 -13.60 -14.57 0.80
N GLY A 217 -13.84 -15.72 0.19
CA GLY A 217 -14.73 -15.83 -0.95
C GLY A 217 -14.26 -14.93 -2.11
N GLU A 218 -15.12 -14.02 -2.54
CA GLU A 218 -14.85 -13.08 -3.64
C GLU A 218 -14.30 -11.72 -3.17
N LYS A 219 -13.98 -11.58 -1.88
CA LYS A 219 -13.51 -10.32 -1.29
C LYS A 219 -12.07 -10.41 -0.82
N ALA A 220 -11.32 -9.34 -1.04
CA ALA A 220 -10.03 -9.08 -0.43
C ALA A 220 -10.14 -7.92 0.56
N TYR A 221 -9.66 -8.12 1.78
CA TYR A 221 -9.72 -7.14 2.86
C TYR A 221 -8.31 -6.57 3.09
N TYR A 222 -8.17 -5.26 2.94
CA TYR A 222 -6.96 -4.55 3.33
C TYR A 222 -6.93 -4.43 4.87
N LEU A 223 -6.31 -5.42 5.53
CA LEU A 223 -6.31 -5.50 6.99
C LEU A 223 -5.30 -4.57 7.65
N TYR A 224 -4.09 -4.55 7.12
CA TYR A 224 -3.00 -3.76 7.65
C TYR A 224 -2.24 -3.11 6.51
N GLY A 225 -1.95 -1.82 6.68
CA GLY A 225 -1.08 -1.07 5.79
C GLY A 225 -0.02 -0.35 6.59
N ALA A 226 1.17 -0.30 6.04
CA ALA A 226 2.32 0.32 6.66
C ALA A 226 3.12 1.12 5.64
N SER A 227 3.76 2.19 6.09
CA SER A 227 4.65 2.99 5.25
C SER A 227 5.78 3.60 6.05
N SER A 228 6.94 3.72 5.42
CA SER A 228 8.08 4.46 5.96
C SER A 228 7.86 5.97 5.84
N ASP A 229 8.46 6.71 6.75
CA ASP A 229 8.48 8.19 6.76
C ASP A 229 9.77 8.75 6.17
N ASN A 230 10.74 7.90 5.89
CA ASN A 230 12.11 8.33 5.61
C ASN A 230 12.37 8.68 4.14
N TYR A 231 11.40 8.42 3.22
CA TYR A 231 11.62 8.57 1.78
C TYR A 231 10.38 9.00 0.98
#